data_6a5b104e9719d4208621771a46b6f426
#
_entry.id   6a5b104e9719d4208621771a46b6f426
#
_cell.length_a   1.000
_cell.length_b   1.000
_cell.length_c   1.000
_cell.angle_alpha   90.00
_cell.angle_beta   90.00
_cell.angle_gamma   90.00
#
_symmetry.space_group_name_H-M   'P 1'
#
loop_
_entity.id
_entity.type
_entity.pdbx_description
1 polymer ?
#
loop_
_entity_poly.entity_id
_entity_poly.type
_entity_poly.pdbx_seq_one_letter_code
_entity_poly.pdbx_strand_id
1 'polypeptide(L)'
;MIFSLLRSLADRIVRCAITAYRPEETFAGFMERAASQEDPRARVTVAVLAPAESRRLFGVDVGRRGIQPVYLRIENRATTALRLQAVTIDPRYFTPLEAAGVNHFSITRRLSAFGALGWLFFPLLLFAPLKLLTAWLANGRMDAVFRRRGFRLVPIQPGATAEGFVFTTVDLGTKVVHVRLTPLEPLRASIARLLARAPAAGPDDAPVDLVFTVPVPGIAADY
;
A
#
# COMPACT_ATOMS: atom_id res chain seq x y z
N MET A 1 15.87 -14.94 -43.26
CA MET A 1 16.01 -15.73 -42.03
C MET A 1 16.96 -15.06 -41.00
N ILE A 2 18.18 -14.65 -41.37
CA ILE A 2 19.16 -14.03 -40.46
C ILE A 2 18.63 -12.68 -39.87
N PHE A 3 18.02 -11.83 -40.68
CA PHE A 3 17.47 -10.52 -40.24
C PHE A 3 16.35 -10.67 -39.20
N SER A 4 15.49 -11.69 -39.31
CA SER A 4 14.43 -11.94 -38.34
C SER A 4 14.98 -12.45 -36.99
N LEU A 5 16.04 -13.24 -37.02
CA LEU A 5 16.76 -13.72 -35.86
C LEU A 5 17.47 -12.56 -35.12
N LEU A 6 18.17 -11.69 -35.87
CA LEU A 6 18.83 -10.49 -35.31
C LEU A 6 17.83 -9.53 -34.68
N ARG A 7 16.67 -9.31 -35.32
CA ARG A 7 15.61 -8.47 -34.77
C ARG A 7 15.00 -9.06 -33.49
N SER A 8 14.76 -10.39 -33.45
CA SER A 8 14.29 -11.09 -32.25
C SER A 8 15.30 -11.02 -31.10
N LEU A 9 16.60 -11.13 -31.43
CA LEU A 9 17.67 -11.03 -30.43
C LEU A 9 17.76 -9.59 -29.88
N ALA A 10 17.73 -8.59 -30.76
CA ALA A 10 17.72 -7.19 -30.38
C ALA A 10 16.52 -6.84 -29.48
N ASP A 11 15.31 -7.31 -29.82
CA ASP A 11 14.12 -7.13 -29.00
C ASP A 11 14.21 -7.82 -27.64
N ARG A 12 14.88 -8.96 -27.56
CA ARG A 12 15.14 -9.64 -26.28
C ARG A 12 16.15 -8.86 -25.43
N ILE A 13 17.21 -8.37 -26.02
CA ILE A 13 18.23 -7.56 -25.34
C ILE A 13 17.61 -6.26 -24.81
N VAL A 14 16.83 -5.55 -25.63
CA VAL A 14 16.15 -4.32 -25.23
C VAL A 14 15.17 -4.60 -24.08
N ARG A 15 14.37 -5.68 -24.14
CA ARG A 15 13.48 -6.10 -23.05
C ARG A 15 14.25 -6.46 -21.77
N CYS A 16 15.43 -7.06 -21.87
CA CYS A 16 16.29 -7.32 -20.73
C CYS A 16 16.93 -6.03 -20.17
N ALA A 17 17.18 -5.04 -21.01
CA ALA A 17 17.79 -3.77 -20.60
C ALA A 17 16.80 -2.80 -19.95
N ILE A 18 15.48 -2.92 -20.24
CA ILE A 18 14.46 -2.03 -19.71
C ILE A 18 13.78 -2.65 -18.50
N THR A 19 13.70 -1.91 -17.40
CA THR A 19 12.88 -2.28 -16.24
C THR A 19 11.45 -1.77 -16.47
N ALA A 20 10.54 -2.66 -16.86
CA ALA A 20 9.14 -2.33 -17.03
C ALA A 20 8.43 -2.34 -15.66
N TYR A 21 7.85 -1.20 -15.27
CA TYR A 21 6.94 -1.07 -14.13
C TYR A 21 5.58 -0.64 -14.66
N ARG A 22 4.57 -1.51 -14.52
CA ARG A 22 3.24 -1.35 -15.11
C ARG A 22 2.15 -1.72 -14.11
N PRO A 23 1.78 -0.84 -13.17
CA PRO A 23 0.62 -1.03 -12.32
C PRO A 23 -0.67 -0.82 -13.13
N GLU A 24 -1.72 -1.57 -12.81
CA GLU A 24 -3.07 -1.34 -13.36
C GLU A 24 -3.75 -0.20 -12.60
N GLU A 25 -4.39 0.72 -13.31
CA GLU A 25 -5.00 1.90 -12.68
C GLU A 25 -6.37 1.62 -12.06
N THR A 26 -7.17 0.74 -12.64
CA THR A 26 -8.61 0.62 -12.36
C THR A 26 -9.05 -0.73 -11.80
N PHE A 27 -8.12 -1.56 -11.31
CA PHE A 27 -8.50 -2.86 -10.75
C PHE A 27 -9.19 -2.72 -9.39
N ALA A 28 -10.41 -3.25 -9.26
CA ALA A 28 -11.24 -3.19 -8.05
C ALA A 28 -11.82 -4.56 -7.62
N GLY A 29 -11.37 -5.68 -8.20
CA GLY A 29 -11.92 -7.01 -7.92
C GLY A 29 -11.85 -7.45 -6.46
N PHE A 30 -10.95 -6.88 -5.66
CA PHE A 30 -10.86 -7.13 -4.22
C PHE A 30 -12.09 -6.61 -3.43
N MET A 31 -12.86 -5.66 -4.00
CA MET A 31 -14.04 -5.09 -3.36
C MET A 31 -15.19 -6.11 -3.20
N GLU A 32 -15.22 -7.18 -4.01
CA GLU A 32 -16.23 -8.24 -3.88
C GLU A 32 -16.11 -9.01 -2.56
N ARG A 33 -14.94 -8.96 -1.92
CA ARG A 33 -14.64 -9.60 -0.64
C ARG A 33 -14.56 -8.62 0.52
N ALA A 34 -14.94 -7.36 0.27
CA ALA A 34 -14.86 -6.33 1.30
C ALA A 34 -15.88 -6.59 2.41
N ALA A 35 -15.43 -6.54 3.65
CA ALA A 35 -16.27 -6.55 4.83
C ALA A 35 -16.57 -5.11 5.26
N SER A 36 -17.83 -4.83 5.58
CA SER A 36 -18.24 -3.51 6.07
C SER A 36 -18.89 -3.64 7.45
N GLN A 37 -18.54 -2.71 8.34
CA GLN A 37 -19.20 -2.56 9.63
C GLN A 37 -19.61 -1.09 9.81
N GLU A 38 -20.71 -0.89 10.51
CA GLU A 38 -21.28 0.42 10.76
C GLU A 38 -21.40 0.69 12.26
N ASP A 39 -20.97 1.87 12.65
CA ASP A 39 -21.24 2.52 13.93
C ASP A 39 -22.06 3.78 13.62
N PRO A 40 -22.88 4.31 14.53
CA PRO A 40 -23.61 5.56 14.29
C PRO A 40 -22.75 6.72 13.79
N ARG A 41 -21.46 6.73 14.12
CA ARG A 41 -20.51 7.80 13.82
C ARG A 41 -19.62 7.50 12.60
N ALA A 42 -19.50 6.24 12.19
CA ALA A 42 -18.64 5.89 11.07
C ALA A 42 -19.09 4.60 10.38
N ARG A 43 -18.90 4.53 9.07
CA ARG A 43 -18.94 3.28 8.32
C ARG A 43 -17.54 2.96 7.85
N VAL A 44 -17.10 1.74 8.11
CA VAL A 44 -15.76 1.28 7.71
C VAL A 44 -15.89 0.05 6.82
N THR A 45 -15.19 0.08 5.70
CA THR A 45 -15.08 -1.05 4.77
C THR A 45 -13.62 -1.47 4.69
N VAL A 46 -13.37 -2.77 4.82
CA VAL A 46 -12.04 -3.37 4.83
C VAL A 46 -11.97 -4.48 3.81
N ALA A 47 -10.89 -4.52 3.03
CA ALA A 47 -10.59 -5.65 2.14
C ALA A 47 -9.10 -5.95 2.16
N VAL A 48 -8.73 -7.22 2.19
CA VAL A 48 -7.35 -7.69 2.11
C VAL A 48 -7.03 -8.10 0.68
N LEU A 49 -5.91 -7.63 0.14
CA LEU A 49 -5.49 -7.94 -1.21
C LEU A 49 -4.81 -9.31 -1.29
N ALA A 50 -5.18 -10.08 -2.33
CA ALA A 50 -4.41 -11.26 -2.73
C ALA A 50 -3.04 -10.86 -3.32
N PRO A 51 -2.02 -11.76 -3.30
CA PRO A 51 -0.73 -11.50 -3.92
C PRO A 51 -0.82 -11.12 -5.40
N ALA A 52 -1.71 -11.78 -6.16
CA ALA A 52 -1.94 -11.48 -7.58
C ALA A 52 -2.55 -10.08 -7.78
N GLU A 53 -3.48 -9.68 -6.92
CA GLU A 53 -4.13 -8.37 -6.94
C GLU A 53 -3.16 -7.25 -6.56
N SER A 54 -2.31 -7.50 -5.55
CA SER A 54 -1.26 -6.56 -5.17
C SER A 54 -0.28 -6.32 -6.32
N ARG A 55 0.06 -7.39 -7.09
CA ARG A 55 0.91 -7.27 -8.28
C ARG A 55 0.25 -6.46 -9.39
N ARG A 56 -1.05 -6.64 -9.61
CA ARG A 56 -1.81 -5.85 -10.58
C ARG A 56 -1.84 -4.37 -10.19
N LEU A 57 -2.24 -4.08 -8.95
CA LEU A 57 -2.39 -2.71 -8.45
C LEU A 57 -1.04 -1.99 -8.28
N PHE A 58 -0.09 -2.62 -7.62
CA PHE A 58 1.19 -1.99 -7.28
C PHE A 58 2.32 -2.32 -8.26
N GLY A 59 2.06 -3.11 -9.30
CA GLY A 59 3.08 -3.53 -10.29
C GLY A 59 4.15 -4.46 -9.73
N VAL A 60 4.05 -4.83 -8.45
CA VAL A 60 4.98 -5.71 -7.71
C VAL A 60 4.22 -6.60 -6.73
N ASP A 61 4.79 -7.76 -6.47
CA ASP A 61 4.26 -8.69 -5.47
C ASP A 61 4.78 -8.30 -4.09
N VAL A 62 4.03 -7.43 -3.40
CA VAL A 62 4.43 -6.92 -2.08
C VAL A 62 4.42 -8.02 -1.02
N GLY A 63 3.61 -9.07 -1.21
CA GLY A 63 3.52 -10.22 -0.29
C GLY A 63 4.86 -10.97 -0.17
N ARG A 64 5.63 -11.07 -1.26
CA ARG A 64 6.98 -11.66 -1.23
C ARG A 64 7.97 -10.92 -0.33
N ARG A 65 7.67 -9.71 0.04
CA ARG A 65 8.47 -8.88 0.94
C ARG A 65 7.90 -8.80 2.35
N GLY A 66 6.92 -9.66 2.67
CA GLY A 66 6.27 -9.68 3.98
C GLY A 66 5.29 -8.54 4.20
N ILE A 67 4.83 -7.88 3.13
CA ILE A 67 3.91 -6.74 3.20
C ILE A 67 2.55 -7.15 2.61
N GLN A 68 1.48 -6.89 3.35
CA GLN A 68 0.10 -7.14 2.94
C GLN A 68 -0.67 -5.82 2.85
N PRO A 69 -1.11 -5.42 1.65
CA PRO A 69 -1.97 -4.25 1.51
C PRO A 69 -3.38 -4.58 2.00
N VAL A 70 -3.90 -3.72 2.87
CA VAL A 70 -5.26 -3.73 3.37
C VAL A 70 -5.95 -2.47 2.88
N TYR A 71 -6.99 -2.61 2.08
CA TYR A 71 -7.82 -1.50 1.67
C TYR A 71 -8.73 -1.07 2.82
N LEU A 72 -8.78 0.22 3.05
CA LEU A 72 -9.69 0.85 4.00
C LEU A 72 -10.49 1.94 3.28
N ARG A 73 -11.79 1.97 3.55
CA ARG A 73 -12.67 3.08 3.24
C ARG A 73 -13.44 3.44 4.51
N ILE A 74 -13.32 4.70 4.91
CA ILE A 74 -13.91 5.22 6.13
C ILE A 74 -14.80 6.39 5.75
N GLU A 75 -16.11 6.26 6.04
CA GLU A 75 -17.09 7.32 5.89
C GLU A 75 -17.36 7.91 7.29
N ASN A 76 -16.99 9.17 7.49
CA ASN A 76 -17.23 9.85 8.75
C ASN A 76 -18.68 10.36 8.80
N ARG A 77 -19.50 9.80 9.67
CA ARG A 77 -20.89 10.20 9.93
C ARG A 77 -21.05 11.01 11.22
N ALA A 78 -19.92 11.17 11.96
CA ALA A 78 -19.91 11.97 13.17
C ALA A 78 -20.00 13.47 12.87
N THR A 79 -20.35 14.24 13.87
CA THR A 79 -20.34 15.73 13.83
C THR A 79 -18.94 16.30 13.99
N THR A 80 -17.96 15.49 14.41
CA THR A 80 -16.56 15.86 14.62
C THR A 80 -15.64 15.17 13.61
N ALA A 81 -14.46 15.75 13.41
CA ALA A 81 -13.44 15.09 12.59
C ALA A 81 -12.92 13.82 13.29
N LEU A 82 -12.73 12.74 12.52
CA LEU A 82 -12.20 11.46 13.00
C LEU A 82 -10.76 11.25 12.49
N ARG A 83 -9.91 10.72 13.35
CA ARG A 83 -8.53 10.35 13.02
C ARG A 83 -8.33 8.86 13.16
N LEU A 84 -7.84 8.21 12.10
CA LEU A 84 -7.44 6.81 12.13
C LEU A 84 -6.14 6.62 12.91
N GLN A 85 -6.13 5.68 13.83
CA GLN A 85 -4.92 5.22 14.52
C GLN A 85 -4.33 4.01 13.78
N ALA A 86 -3.41 4.23 12.86
CA ALA A 86 -2.82 3.16 12.03
C ALA A 86 -2.14 2.04 12.84
N VAL A 87 -1.57 2.38 14.01
CA VAL A 87 -0.91 1.43 14.94
C VAL A 87 -1.88 0.35 15.45
N THR A 88 -3.19 0.63 15.51
CA THR A 88 -4.17 -0.38 15.95
C THR A 88 -4.45 -1.42 14.86
N ILE A 89 -4.25 -1.06 13.59
CA ILE A 89 -4.41 -1.99 12.46
C ILE A 89 -3.27 -3.01 12.46
N ASP A 90 -2.05 -2.53 12.60
CA ASP A 90 -0.84 -3.35 12.74
C ASP A 90 0.22 -2.51 13.47
N PRO A 91 0.77 -2.97 14.60
CA PRO A 91 1.86 -2.28 15.28
C PRO A 91 3.10 -2.08 14.41
N ARG A 92 3.28 -2.91 13.38
CA ARG A 92 4.37 -2.85 12.40
C ARG A 92 3.86 -2.44 11.01
N TYR A 93 2.92 -1.49 10.96
CA TYR A 93 2.49 -0.97 9.67
C TYR A 93 3.63 -0.24 8.95
N PHE A 94 3.63 -0.34 7.64
CA PHE A 94 4.58 0.37 6.78
C PHE A 94 3.93 1.64 6.25
N THR A 95 4.67 2.72 6.22
CA THR A 95 4.26 3.88 5.43
C THR A 95 4.26 3.54 3.94
N PRO A 96 3.50 4.24 3.10
CA PRO A 96 3.49 3.98 1.65
C PRO A 96 4.89 4.02 1.03
N LEU A 97 5.77 4.91 1.50
CA LEU A 97 7.12 5.03 0.98
C LEU A 97 8.04 3.90 1.47
N GLU A 98 7.90 3.46 2.72
CA GLU A 98 8.63 2.29 3.22
C GLU A 98 8.22 1.03 2.45
N ALA A 99 6.91 0.83 2.25
CA ALA A 99 6.41 -0.29 1.46
C ALA A 99 6.92 -0.25 0.01
N ALA A 100 7.00 0.92 -0.62
CA ALA A 100 7.62 1.10 -1.92
C ALA A 100 9.13 0.78 -1.87
N GLY A 101 9.85 1.35 -0.91
CA GLY A 101 11.30 1.20 -0.76
C GLY A 101 11.76 -0.24 -0.62
N VAL A 102 11.03 -1.04 0.19
CA VAL A 102 11.28 -2.48 0.34
C VAL A 102 11.10 -3.22 -0.99
N ASN A 103 10.23 -2.74 -1.87
CA ASN A 103 9.92 -3.34 -3.16
C ASN A 103 10.74 -2.75 -4.32
N HIS A 104 11.57 -1.73 -4.08
CA HIS A 104 12.40 -1.13 -5.11
C HIS A 104 13.27 -2.16 -5.84
N PHE A 105 13.46 -1.93 -7.13
CA PHE A 105 14.39 -2.70 -7.92
C PHE A 105 15.81 -2.41 -7.46
N SER A 106 16.48 -3.42 -6.89
CA SER A 106 17.84 -3.29 -6.39
C SER A 106 18.82 -2.98 -7.54
N ILE A 107 19.37 -1.77 -7.51
CA ILE A 107 20.37 -1.29 -8.48
C ILE A 107 21.67 -2.06 -8.32
N THR A 108 22.12 -2.28 -7.07
CA THR A 108 23.38 -2.97 -6.76
C THR A 108 23.37 -4.42 -7.22
N ARG A 109 22.31 -5.18 -6.94
CA ARG A 109 22.17 -6.58 -7.38
C ARG A 109 22.12 -6.71 -8.90
N ARG A 110 21.57 -5.72 -9.60
CA ARG A 110 21.53 -5.69 -11.07
C ARG A 110 22.88 -5.34 -11.65
N LEU A 111 23.60 -4.41 -11.02
CA LEU A 111 24.95 -4.02 -11.45
C LEU A 111 25.92 -5.20 -11.28
N SER A 112 25.89 -5.93 -10.16
CA SER A 112 26.73 -7.10 -9.95
C SER A 112 26.46 -8.24 -10.96
N ALA A 113 25.18 -8.49 -11.29
CA ALA A 113 24.82 -9.47 -12.31
C ALA A 113 25.32 -9.06 -13.71
N PHE A 114 25.26 -7.74 -14.04
CA PHE A 114 25.82 -7.23 -15.29
C PHE A 114 27.34 -7.24 -15.30
N GLY A 115 27.99 -6.97 -14.17
CA GLY A 115 29.44 -7.04 -14.05
C GLY A 115 29.98 -8.45 -14.29
N ALA A 116 29.33 -9.47 -13.72
CA ALA A 116 29.70 -10.86 -13.91
C ALA A 116 29.52 -11.34 -15.38
N LEU A 117 28.43 -10.91 -16.04
CA LEU A 117 28.18 -11.22 -17.45
C LEU A 117 28.97 -10.34 -18.41
N GLY A 118 29.32 -9.13 -18.01
CA GLY A 118 30.03 -8.15 -18.83
C GLY A 118 31.47 -8.58 -19.14
N TRP A 119 32.09 -9.41 -18.27
CA TRP A 119 33.37 -10.04 -18.56
C TRP A 119 33.31 -11.02 -19.75
N LEU A 120 32.17 -11.67 -19.94
CA LEU A 120 31.93 -12.58 -21.07
C LEU A 120 31.46 -11.86 -22.35
N PHE A 121 30.75 -10.72 -22.19
CA PHE A 121 30.16 -9.99 -23.33
C PHE A 121 30.29 -8.48 -23.14
N PHE A 122 31.41 -7.91 -23.49
CA PHE A 122 31.71 -6.47 -23.43
C PHE A 122 30.59 -5.56 -24.02
N PRO A 123 29.88 -5.92 -25.13
CA PRO A 123 28.76 -5.12 -25.62
C PRO A 123 27.59 -4.96 -24.64
N LEU A 124 27.40 -5.88 -23.66
CA LEU A 124 26.34 -5.79 -22.67
C LEU A 124 26.59 -4.66 -21.66
N LEU A 125 27.84 -4.27 -21.42
CA LEU A 125 28.20 -3.16 -20.54
C LEU A 125 27.66 -1.82 -21.05
N LEU A 126 27.51 -1.65 -22.37
CA LEU A 126 26.91 -0.46 -22.95
C LEU A 126 25.44 -0.26 -22.54
N PHE A 127 24.73 -1.34 -22.20
CA PHE A 127 23.32 -1.27 -21.76
C PHE A 127 23.18 -1.11 -20.24
N ALA A 128 24.26 -1.21 -19.46
CA ALA A 128 24.22 -1.05 -18.01
C ALA A 128 23.69 0.33 -17.59
N PRO A 129 24.13 1.47 -18.16
CA PRO A 129 23.60 2.79 -17.82
C PRO A 129 22.09 2.89 -18.09
N LEU A 130 21.63 2.36 -19.22
CA LEU A 130 20.21 2.36 -19.60
C LEU A 130 19.38 1.57 -18.59
N LYS A 131 19.88 0.42 -18.15
CA LYS A 131 19.21 -0.41 -17.14
C LYS A 131 19.14 0.26 -15.77
N LEU A 132 20.19 0.93 -15.36
CA LEU A 132 20.24 1.70 -14.12
C LEU A 132 19.25 2.86 -14.17
N LEU A 133 19.25 3.63 -15.26
CA LEU A 133 18.33 4.74 -15.47
C LEU A 133 16.86 4.26 -15.45
N THR A 134 16.54 3.19 -16.18
CA THR A 134 15.17 2.66 -16.22
C THR A 134 14.74 2.08 -14.88
N ALA A 135 15.64 1.47 -14.10
CA ALA A 135 15.36 1.00 -12.75
C ALA A 135 15.09 2.18 -11.80
N TRP A 136 15.89 3.23 -11.88
CA TRP A 136 15.69 4.45 -11.09
C TRP A 136 14.34 5.13 -11.41
N LEU A 137 14.03 5.30 -12.69
CA LEU A 137 12.72 5.83 -13.12
C LEU A 137 11.56 4.94 -12.68
N ALA A 138 11.71 3.60 -12.74
CA ALA A 138 10.69 2.66 -12.29
C ALA A 138 10.47 2.77 -10.77
N ASN A 139 11.53 2.92 -9.97
CA ASN A 139 11.42 3.13 -8.52
C ASN A 139 10.69 4.45 -8.20
N GLY A 140 11.02 5.55 -8.87
CA GLY A 140 10.31 6.82 -8.68
C GLY A 140 8.82 6.75 -9.04
N ARG A 141 8.46 5.99 -10.10
CA ARG A 141 7.06 5.72 -10.45
C ARG A 141 6.38 4.85 -9.40
N MET A 142 7.09 3.87 -8.84
CA MET A 142 6.59 3.02 -7.75
C MET A 142 6.26 3.87 -6.52
N ASP A 143 7.17 4.75 -6.09
CA ASP A 143 6.94 5.67 -4.97
C ASP A 143 5.68 6.52 -5.18
N ALA A 144 5.50 7.05 -6.39
CA ALA A 144 4.33 7.85 -6.73
C ALA A 144 3.03 7.04 -6.66
N VAL A 145 3.03 5.78 -7.12
CA VAL A 145 1.86 4.89 -7.08
C VAL A 145 1.51 4.52 -5.65
N PHE A 146 2.50 4.11 -4.84
CA PHE A 146 2.26 3.75 -3.44
C PHE A 146 1.78 4.94 -2.62
N ARG A 147 2.35 6.14 -2.83
CA ARG A 147 1.91 7.38 -2.16
C ARG A 147 0.49 7.77 -2.56
N ARG A 148 0.14 7.67 -3.85
CA ARG A 148 -1.20 8.02 -4.36
C ARG A 148 -2.27 7.08 -3.82
N ARG A 149 -1.97 5.77 -3.74
CA ARG A 149 -2.91 4.73 -3.31
C ARG A 149 -2.90 4.48 -1.80
N GLY A 150 -1.85 4.92 -1.11
CA GLY A 150 -1.75 4.79 0.33
C GLY A 150 -2.84 5.58 1.04
N PHE A 151 -3.35 5.03 2.14
CA PHE A 151 -4.30 5.73 2.99
C PHE A 151 -3.63 6.97 3.60
N ARG A 152 -4.29 8.10 3.47
CA ARG A 152 -3.79 9.36 4.04
C ARG A 152 -4.22 9.47 5.49
N LEU A 153 -3.25 9.45 6.41
CA LEU A 153 -3.47 9.58 7.86
C LEU A 153 -3.78 11.04 8.27
N VAL A 154 -4.68 11.68 7.54
CA VAL A 154 -5.20 13.03 7.86
C VAL A 154 -6.57 12.91 8.52
N PRO A 155 -6.99 13.90 9.33
CA PRO A 155 -8.33 13.91 9.90
C PRO A 155 -9.41 13.89 8.82
N ILE A 156 -10.37 12.99 8.99
CA ILE A 156 -11.52 12.83 8.10
C ILE A 156 -12.60 13.76 8.61
N GLN A 157 -12.95 14.78 7.82
CA GLN A 157 -13.94 15.77 8.21
C GLN A 157 -15.35 15.16 8.30
N PRO A 158 -16.27 15.77 9.06
CA PRO A 158 -17.67 15.36 9.10
C PRO A 158 -18.27 15.23 7.70
N GLY A 159 -18.96 14.12 7.43
CA GLY A 159 -19.56 13.82 6.11
C GLY A 159 -18.56 13.44 5.01
N ALA A 160 -17.26 13.48 5.27
CA ALA A 160 -16.24 13.11 4.29
C ALA A 160 -15.95 11.61 4.30
N THR A 161 -15.44 11.12 3.15
CA THR A 161 -14.94 9.76 2.97
C THR A 161 -13.44 9.81 2.71
N ALA A 162 -12.70 8.96 3.41
CA ALA A 162 -11.27 8.70 3.14
C ALA A 162 -11.10 7.25 2.73
N GLU A 163 -10.29 7.01 1.68
CA GLU A 163 -9.99 5.67 1.20
C GLU A 163 -8.54 5.51 0.79
N GLY A 164 -8.04 4.29 0.83
CA GLY A 164 -6.68 3.96 0.43
C GLY A 164 -6.19 2.67 1.06
N PHE A 165 -4.91 2.36 0.84
CA PHE A 165 -4.27 1.15 1.34
C PHE A 165 -3.39 1.44 2.54
N VAL A 166 -3.55 0.64 3.59
CA VAL A 166 -2.60 0.52 4.69
C VAL A 166 -1.75 -0.72 4.44
N PHE A 167 -0.45 -0.58 4.59
CA PHE A 167 0.50 -1.66 4.35
C PHE A 167 0.87 -2.27 5.70
N THR A 168 0.50 -3.53 5.88
CA THR A 168 0.66 -4.29 7.13
C THR A 168 1.61 -5.46 6.92
N THR A 169 1.98 -6.16 7.99
CA THR A 169 2.68 -7.44 7.89
C THR A 169 1.77 -8.52 7.30
N VAL A 170 2.37 -9.49 6.62
CA VAL A 170 1.61 -10.64 6.06
C VAL A 170 1.19 -11.56 7.21
N ASP A 171 -0.11 -11.88 7.23
CA ASP A 171 -0.67 -12.94 8.05
C ASP A 171 -1.10 -14.12 7.18
N LEU A 172 -1.09 -15.33 7.75
CA LEU A 172 -1.52 -16.55 7.10
C LEU A 172 -2.97 -16.87 7.50
N GLY A 173 -3.79 -17.23 6.52
CA GLY A 173 -5.16 -17.67 6.72
C GLY A 173 -6.14 -16.54 6.98
N THR A 174 -6.05 -15.85 8.10
CA THR A 174 -7.01 -14.79 8.48
C THR A 174 -6.28 -13.56 9.01
N LYS A 175 -6.69 -12.39 8.54
CA LYS A 175 -6.21 -11.08 9.02
C LYS A 175 -7.23 -10.47 9.97
N VAL A 176 -6.79 -10.15 11.18
CA VAL A 176 -7.57 -9.33 12.10
C VAL A 176 -7.15 -7.87 11.91
N VAL A 177 -8.11 -7.03 11.53
CA VAL A 177 -7.91 -5.60 11.30
C VAL A 177 -8.69 -4.83 12.35
N HIS A 178 -7.99 -4.19 13.27
CA HIS A 178 -8.59 -3.38 14.32
C HIS A 178 -8.54 -1.90 13.92
N VAL A 179 -9.69 -1.35 13.58
CA VAL A 179 -9.82 0.05 13.15
C VAL A 179 -10.31 0.89 14.32
N ARG A 180 -9.42 1.74 14.85
CA ARG A 180 -9.75 2.71 15.90
C ARG A 180 -9.76 4.11 15.32
N LEU A 181 -10.91 4.78 15.44
CA LEU A 181 -11.10 6.16 15.03
C LEU A 181 -11.26 7.04 16.27
N THR A 182 -10.40 8.01 16.42
CA THR A 182 -10.43 8.94 17.56
C THR A 182 -11.04 10.25 17.12
N PRO A 183 -12.10 10.74 17.79
CA PRO A 183 -12.64 12.07 17.54
C PRO A 183 -11.57 13.13 17.81
N LEU A 184 -11.50 14.13 16.96
CA LEU A 184 -10.65 15.29 17.12
C LEU A 184 -11.49 16.48 17.53
N GLU A 185 -11.31 16.92 18.75
CA GLU A 185 -11.92 18.16 19.21
C GLU A 185 -11.26 19.38 18.57
N PRO A 186 -12.04 20.38 18.17
CA PRO A 186 -11.48 21.68 17.83
C PRO A 186 -10.70 22.24 19.03
N LEU A 187 -9.51 22.78 18.79
CA LEU A 187 -8.65 23.35 19.84
C LEU A 187 -9.42 24.34 20.77
N ARG A 188 -10.34 25.11 20.20
CA ARG A 188 -11.20 26.03 20.97
C ARG A 188 -12.09 25.31 21.98
N ALA A 189 -12.66 24.15 21.61
CA ALA A 189 -13.49 23.34 22.51
C ALA A 189 -12.65 22.72 23.62
N SER A 190 -11.46 22.23 23.31
CA SER A 190 -10.52 21.70 24.31
C SER A 190 -10.09 22.77 25.32
N ILE A 191 -9.78 23.99 24.86
CA ILE A 191 -9.45 25.11 25.73
C ILE A 191 -10.66 25.53 26.58
N ALA A 192 -11.86 25.61 26.01
CA ALA A 192 -13.07 25.95 26.74
C ALA A 192 -13.39 24.92 27.83
N ARG A 193 -13.22 23.62 27.56
CA ARG A 193 -13.35 22.55 28.58
C ARG A 193 -12.32 22.68 29.70
N LEU A 194 -11.07 22.95 29.36
CA LEU A 194 -10.01 23.14 30.35
C LEU A 194 -10.32 24.32 31.30
N LEU A 195 -10.78 25.42 30.74
CA LEU A 195 -11.15 26.62 31.52
C LEU A 195 -12.42 26.41 32.36
N ALA A 196 -13.41 25.69 31.82
CA ALA A 196 -14.68 25.43 32.48
C ALA A 196 -14.61 24.33 33.54
N ARG A 197 -13.46 23.63 33.75
CA ARG A 197 -13.37 22.42 34.59
C ARG A 197 -14.48 21.41 34.29
N ALA A 198 -14.91 21.31 33.04
CA ALA A 198 -15.99 20.44 32.63
C ALA A 198 -15.63 18.95 32.82
N PRO A 199 -16.60 18.07 33.12
CA PRO A 199 -16.35 16.66 33.31
C PRO A 199 -15.79 16.03 32.02
N ALA A 200 -15.12 14.89 32.19
CA ALA A 200 -14.49 14.13 31.12
C ALA A 200 -15.46 13.86 29.96
N ALA A 201 -14.87 13.66 28.77
CA ALA A 201 -15.46 13.36 27.49
C ALA A 201 -16.87 12.73 27.52
N GLY A 202 -17.81 13.32 26.78
CA GLY A 202 -19.14 12.73 26.59
C GLY A 202 -19.09 11.44 25.75
N PRO A 203 -20.20 10.73 25.59
CA PRO A 203 -20.27 9.49 24.79
C PRO A 203 -19.86 9.71 23.33
N ASP A 204 -20.03 10.92 22.79
CA ASP A 204 -19.60 11.27 21.42
C ASP A 204 -18.07 11.43 21.28
N ASP A 205 -17.35 11.58 22.38
CA ASP A 205 -15.89 11.72 22.40
C ASP A 205 -15.17 10.36 22.56
N ALA A 206 -15.90 9.29 22.81
CA ALA A 206 -15.31 7.96 22.89
C ALA A 206 -14.78 7.53 21.49
N PRO A 207 -13.65 6.81 21.41
CA PRO A 207 -13.17 6.28 20.14
C PRO A 207 -14.20 5.30 19.54
N VAL A 208 -14.28 5.25 18.22
CA VAL A 208 -15.00 4.20 17.49
C VAL A 208 -14.03 3.04 17.28
N ASP A 209 -14.34 1.88 17.83
CA ASP A 209 -13.54 0.67 17.71
C ASP A 209 -14.30 -0.40 16.92
N LEU A 210 -13.76 -0.78 15.76
CA LEU A 210 -14.30 -1.81 14.88
C LEU A 210 -13.26 -2.88 14.63
N VAL A 211 -13.65 -4.14 14.76
CA VAL A 211 -12.73 -5.28 14.56
C VAL A 211 -13.25 -6.11 13.40
N PHE A 212 -12.42 -6.28 12.39
CA PHE A 212 -12.70 -7.07 11.20
C PHE A 212 -11.86 -8.34 11.21
N THR A 213 -12.49 -9.48 10.96
CA THR A 213 -11.82 -10.75 10.70
C THR A 213 -12.01 -11.07 9.23
N VAL A 214 -10.96 -10.88 8.43
CA VAL A 214 -11.04 -11.00 6.97
C VAL A 214 -10.14 -12.15 6.51
N PRO A 215 -10.63 -13.10 5.70
CA PRO A 215 -9.79 -14.15 5.16
C PRO A 215 -8.72 -13.56 4.24
N VAL A 216 -7.49 -14.07 4.34
CA VAL A 216 -6.39 -13.70 3.47
C VAL A 216 -6.48 -14.51 2.18
N PRO A 217 -6.81 -13.91 1.04
CA PRO A 217 -7.02 -14.65 -0.19
C PRO A 217 -5.68 -15.14 -0.77
N GLY A 218 -5.68 -16.38 -1.29
CA GLY A 218 -4.54 -16.95 -2.04
C GLY A 218 -3.40 -17.51 -1.20
N ILE A 219 -3.57 -17.56 0.12
CA ILE A 219 -2.74 -18.38 1.01
C ILE A 219 -3.68 -19.47 1.52
N ALA A 220 -3.89 -20.52 0.71
CA ALA A 220 -4.48 -21.74 1.22
C ALA A 220 -3.57 -22.21 2.37
N ALA A 221 -4.12 -22.40 3.55
CA ALA A 221 -3.48 -23.15 4.59
C ALA A 221 -3.49 -24.61 4.10
N ASP A 222 -2.46 -25.00 3.35
CA ASP A 222 -2.16 -26.40 3.15
C ASP A 222 -1.73 -26.95 4.51
N TYR A 223 -2.70 -27.49 5.24
CA TYR A 223 -2.50 -28.32 6.43
C TYR A 223 -2.43 -29.80 5.99
#